data_a6c2c968601f2d0b521efe83abb4a64c
#
_entry.id   a6c2c968601f2d0b521efe83abb4a64c
#
_cell.length_a   1.000
_cell.length_b   1.000
_cell.length_c   1.000
_cell.angle_alpha   90.00
_cell.angle_beta   90.00
_cell.angle_gamma   90.00
#
_symmetry.space_group_name_H-M   'P 1'
#
loop_
_entity.id
_entity.type
_entity.pdbx_description
1 polymer ?
#
loop_
_entity_poly.entity_id
_entity_poly.type
_entity_poly.pdbx_seq_one_letter_code
_entity_poly.pdbx_strand_id
1 'polypeptide(L)'
;MADLGTGLGGRGNVNSAETGNDTLWGIENVITGSGNDVITASSAVNVIDGGAGNDTFRFLSGADANGDTIMGFQPGDRIDLSGIDANGSAAGNQAFTLVSGAFTGASGELLVSYENRDGADFTVVQGNTSGGIEADFKFSIKGSHNLTASDFEL
;
A
#
# COMPACT_ATOMS: atom_id res chain seq x y z
N MET A 1 -2.37 14.83 1.50
CA MET A 1 -3.05 13.53 1.27
C MET A 1 -3.43 13.47 -0.20
N ALA A 2 -2.90 12.48 -0.92
CA ALA A 2 -3.35 12.17 -2.28
C ALA A 2 -4.24 10.93 -2.24
N ASP A 3 -5.46 11.02 -2.68
CA ASP A 3 -6.40 9.93 -2.89
C ASP A 3 -6.66 9.82 -4.40
N LEU A 4 -6.30 8.69 -4.99
CA LEU A 4 -6.36 8.43 -6.44
C LEU A 4 -7.66 7.68 -6.75
N GLY A 5 -8.69 8.40 -7.12
CA GLY A 5 -9.99 7.80 -7.41
C GLY A 5 -10.00 6.73 -8.51
N THR A 6 -10.98 5.84 -8.50
CA THR A 6 -11.15 4.80 -9.54
C THR A 6 -11.41 5.43 -10.92
N GLY A 7 -10.81 4.88 -11.97
CA GLY A 7 -10.81 5.41 -13.35
C GLY A 7 -12.16 5.64 -14.04
N LEU A 8 -13.29 5.42 -13.37
CA LEU A 8 -14.64 5.76 -13.83
C LEU A 8 -15.44 6.55 -12.78
N GLY A 9 -14.78 7.45 -12.05
CA GLY A 9 -15.41 8.34 -11.09
C GLY A 9 -14.99 8.12 -9.63
N GLY A 10 -13.92 7.39 -9.37
CA GLY A 10 -13.30 7.32 -8.07
C GLY A 10 -12.56 8.60 -7.70
N ARG A 11 -12.48 8.93 -6.43
CA ARG A 11 -11.83 10.13 -5.91
C ARG A 11 -10.44 9.81 -5.41
N GLY A 12 -9.47 10.58 -5.85
CA GLY A 12 -8.15 10.62 -5.30
C GLY A 12 -7.90 11.90 -4.50
N ASN A 13 -7.10 11.86 -3.42
CA ASN A 13 -6.87 13.00 -2.55
C ASN A 13 -5.37 13.20 -2.25
N VAL A 14 -4.81 14.35 -2.56
CA VAL A 14 -3.43 14.72 -2.17
C VAL A 14 -3.46 15.69 -1.00
N ASN A 15 -2.74 15.40 0.06
CA ASN A 15 -2.47 16.35 1.13
C ASN A 15 -0.96 16.47 1.33
N SER A 16 -0.38 17.57 0.88
CA SER A 16 0.98 17.92 1.17
C SER A 16 1.03 19.17 2.06
N ALA A 17 2.12 19.37 2.79
CA ALA A 17 2.33 20.59 3.59
C ALA A 17 2.37 21.85 2.71
N GLU A 18 2.63 21.71 1.43
CA GLU A 18 2.79 22.80 0.46
C GLU A 18 1.49 23.14 -0.30
N THR A 19 0.60 22.15 -0.52
CA THR A 19 -0.60 22.32 -1.35
C THR A 19 -1.94 22.13 -0.61
N GLY A 20 -1.91 21.57 0.61
CA GLY A 20 -3.13 21.27 1.37
C GLY A 20 -3.79 19.96 0.95
N ASN A 21 -5.12 19.88 1.01
CA ASN A 21 -5.90 18.70 0.65
C ASN A 21 -6.43 18.82 -0.77
N ASP A 22 -5.92 18.01 -1.69
CA ASP A 22 -6.40 17.95 -3.08
C ASP A 22 -7.13 16.63 -3.34
N THR A 23 -8.23 16.68 -4.05
CA THR A 23 -8.95 15.49 -4.51
C THR A 23 -8.71 15.31 -6.00
N LEU A 24 -8.12 14.19 -6.39
CA LEU A 24 -7.84 13.85 -7.78
C LEU A 24 -8.84 12.79 -8.28
N TRP A 25 -9.19 12.86 -9.55
CA TRP A 25 -10.14 11.95 -10.17
C TRP A 25 -9.54 11.27 -11.39
N GLY A 26 -9.56 9.93 -11.43
CA GLY A 26 -9.08 9.18 -12.57
C GLY A 26 -7.58 9.37 -12.82
N ILE A 27 -6.81 9.48 -11.75
CA ILE A 27 -5.35 9.60 -11.80
C ILE A 27 -4.75 8.29 -11.30
N GLU A 28 -4.02 7.59 -12.15
CA GLU A 28 -3.35 6.33 -11.86
C GLU A 28 -1.89 6.52 -11.43
N ASN A 29 -1.28 7.67 -11.76
CA ASN A 29 0.10 7.96 -11.41
C ASN A 29 0.18 9.28 -10.65
N VAL A 30 0.86 9.28 -9.49
CA VAL A 30 1.07 10.48 -8.70
C VAL A 30 2.52 10.57 -8.21
N ILE A 31 3.05 11.78 -8.23
CA ILE A 31 4.29 12.16 -7.56
C ILE A 31 3.94 13.37 -6.70
N THR A 32 4.16 13.29 -5.37
CA THR A 32 3.73 14.37 -4.49
C THR A 32 4.78 15.47 -4.37
N GLY A 33 6.01 15.19 -4.07
CA GLY A 33 7.04 16.24 -4.03
C GLY A 33 7.90 16.21 -2.79
N SER A 34 7.95 17.29 -2.01
CA SER A 34 8.71 17.37 -0.77
C SER A 34 7.81 17.64 0.43
N GLY A 35 8.08 17.00 1.53
CA GLY A 35 7.26 17.12 2.74
C GLY A 35 6.76 15.75 3.17
N ASN A 36 6.02 15.70 4.26
CA ASN A 36 5.45 14.45 4.74
C ASN A 36 4.03 14.32 4.18
N ASP A 37 3.87 13.50 3.17
CA ASP A 37 2.63 13.34 2.44
C ASP A 37 1.85 12.10 2.89
N VAL A 38 0.53 12.16 2.84
CA VAL A 38 -0.34 11.00 3.00
C VAL A 38 -1.07 10.76 1.68
N ILE A 39 -0.78 9.64 1.04
CA ILE A 39 -1.30 9.27 -0.25
C ILE A 39 -2.25 8.09 -0.07
N THR A 40 -3.55 8.29 -0.34
CA THR A 40 -4.52 7.20 -0.31
C THR A 40 -4.74 6.68 -1.73
N ALA A 41 -4.45 5.41 -1.94
CA ALA A 41 -4.62 4.72 -3.21
C ALA A 41 -6.09 4.51 -3.57
N SER A 42 -6.35 4.14 -4.79
CA SER A 42 -7.68 3.81 -5.32
C SER A 42 -7.76 2.36 -5.76
N SER A 43 -8.94 1.88 -6.11
CA SER A 43 -9.12 0.52 -6.66
C SER A 43 -8.66 0.36 -8.13
N ALA A 44 -8.11 1.39 -8.75
CA ALA A 44 -7.35 1.27 -9.99
C ALA A 44 -5.90 0.87 -9.68
N VAL A 45 -5.18 0.35 -10.66
CA VAL A 45 -3.74 0.10 -10.50
C VAL A 45 -3.01 1.43 -10.52
N ASN A 46 -2.37 1.78 -9.39
CA ASN A 46 -1.70 3.04 -9.20
C ASN A 46 -0.16 2.90 -9.22
N VAL A 47 0.53 3.92 -9.70
CA VAL A 47 1.97 4.10 -9.52
C VAL A 47 2.19 5.36 -8.70
N ILE A 48 2.73 5.20 -7.50
CA ILE A 48 2.78 6.23 -6.47
C ILE A 48 4.21 6.50 -6.07
N ASP A 49 4.60 7.79 -6.07
CA ASP A 49 5.89 8.27 -5.59
C ASP A 49 5.63 9.39 -4.56
N GLY A 50 6.03 9.17 -3.33
CA GLY A 50 5.88 10.14 -2.24
C GLY A 50 6.89 11.29 -2.32
N GLY A 51 7.97 11.11 -3.10
CA GLY A 51 9.00 12.12 -3.25
C GLY A 51 9.97 12.16 -2.07
N ALA A 52 10.17 13.33 -1.49
CA ALA A 52 11.09 13.52 -0.38
C ALA A 52 10.32 13.83 0.91
N GLY A 53 10.68 13.17 1.99
CA GLY A 53 10.03 13.34 3.30
C GLY A 53 9.74 12.01 3.96
N ASN A 54 8.86 12.02 4.95
CA ASN A 54 8.35 10.79 5.56
C ASN A 54 6.89 10.63 5.12
N ASP A 55 6.68 9.82 4.11
CA ASP A 55 5.40 9.69 3.44
C ASP A 55 4.58 8.51 3.98
N THR A 56 3.27 8.57 3.83
CA THR A 56 2.37 7.48 4.21
C THR A 56 1.56 7.04 2.99
N PHE A 57 1.76 5.80 2.57
CA PHE A 57 1.01 5.14 1.52
C PHE A 57 -0.14 4.36 2.15
N ARG A 58 -1.37 4.86 1.97
CA ARG A 58 -2.57 4.33 2.61
C ARG A 58 -3.44 3.55 1.66
N PHE A 59 -3.86 2.36 2.10
CA PHE A 59 -4.80 1.49 1.40
C PHE A 59 -6.02 1.24 2.30
N LEU A 60 -7.21 1.53 1.81
CA LEU A 60 -8.46 1.39 2.59
C LEU A 60 -9.15 0.05 2.36
N SER A 61 -8.75 -0.69 1.34
CA SER A 61 -9.22 -2.03 1.04
C SER A 61 -8.16 -2.84 0.32
N GLY A 62 -8.29 -4.18 0.31
CA GLY A 62 -7.41 -5.03 -0.50
C GLY A 62 -7.51 -4.73 -2.01
N ALA A 63 -8.66 -4.25 -2.48
CA ALA A 63 -8.84 -3.83 -3.86
C ALA A 63 -8.03 -2.56 -4.19
N ASP A 64 -7.87 -1.64 -3.22
CA ASP A 64 -7.08 -0.42 -3.40
C ASP A 64 -5.57 -0.69 -3.35
N ALA A 65 -5.16 -1.81 -2.76
CA ALA A 65 -3.76 -2.21 -2.73
C ALA A 65 -3.36 -3.08 -3.93
N ASN A 66 -4.32 -3.73 -4.57
CA ASN A 66 -4.02 -4.82 -5.49
C ASN A 66 -3.50 -4.34 -6.85
N GLY A 67 -2.24 -4.65 -7.12
CA GLY A 67 -1.57 -4.32 -8.38
C GLY A 67 -0.75 -3.04 -8.35
N ASP A 68 -0.79 -2.28 -7.27
CA ASP A 68 -0.12 -1.00 -7.14
C ASP A 68 1.40 -1.11 -7.08
N THR A 69 2.06 -0.01 -7.41
CA THR A 69 3.51 0.11 -7.31
C THR A 69 3.89 1.42 -6.62
N ILE A 70 4.60 1.30 -5.50
CA ILE A 70 5.25 2.42 -4.82
C ILE A 70 6.67 2.56 -5.38
N MET A 71 7.03 3.76 -5.86
CA MET A 71 8.28 4.02 -6.58
C MET A 71 9.39 4.58 -5.68
N GLY A 72 9.11 5.52 -4.84
CA GLY A 72 10.08 6.32 -4.08
C GLY A 72 10.17 5.98 -2.60
N PHE A 73 9.92 4.73 -2.19
CA PHE A 73 9.91 4.35 -0.77
C PHE A 73 11.28 4.54 -0.11
N GLN A 74 11.34 5.28 0.99
CA GLN A 74 12.55 5.67 1.71
C GLN A 74 12.45 5.36 3.21
N PRO A 75 13.60 5.32 3.93
CA PRO A 75 13.57 5.23 5.39
C PRO A 75 12.81 6.39 6.02
N GLY A 76 11.78 6.07 6.79
CA GLY A 76 10.86 7.04 7.40
C GLY A 76 9.47 7.03 6.79
N ASP A 77 9.33 6.47 5.59
CA ASP A 77 8.02 6.22 4.98
C ASP A 77 7.27 5.11 5.70
N ARG A 78 5.95 5.10 5.53
CA ARG A 78 5.03 4.12 6.11
C ARG A 78 4.04 3.60 5.11
N ILE A 79 3.61 2.37 5.34
CA ILE A 79 2.52 1.71 4.62
C ILE A 79 1.36 1.54 5.61
N ASP A 80 0.26 2.24 5.36
CA ASP A 80 -0.93 2.19 6.20
C ASP A 80 -1.96 1.22 5.60
N LEU A 81 -2.11 0.07 6.24
CA LEU A 81 -3.08 -0.98 5.93
C LEU A 81 -4.21 -1.03 6.98
N SER A 82 -4.24 -0.11 7.94
CA SER A 82 -5.23 -0.09 9.03
C SER A 82 -6.68 0.03 8.55
N GLY A 83 -6.88 0.46 7.30
CA GLY A 83 -8.19 0.47 6.64
C GLY A 83 -8.66 -0.89 6.12
N ILE A 84 -7.77 -1.88 6.05
CA ILE A 84 -8.09 -3.22 5.53
C ILE A 84 -8.35 -4.16 6.70
N ASP A 85 -9.56 -4.72 6.78
CA ASP A 85 -9.86 -5.77 7.74
C ASP A 85 -9.10 -7.05 7.38
N ALA A 86 -8.15 -7.43 8.24
CA ALA A 86 -7.31 -8.60 8.04
C ALA A 86 -8.05 -9.94 8.20
N ASN A 87 -9.26 -9.94 8.75
CA ASN A 87 -10.10 -11.13 8.89
C ASN A 87 -11.60 -10.80 8.86
N GLY A 88 -12.14 -10.66 7.67
CA GLY A 88 -13.56 -10.33 7.46
C GLY A 88 -14.57 -11.37 8.01
N SER A 89 -14.10 -12.51 8.54
CA SER A 89 -14.94 -13.49 9.23
C SER A 89 -15.10 -13.19 10.71
N ALA A 90 -14.26 -12.33 11.30
CA ALA A 90 -14.34 -11.90 12.69
C ALA A 90 -15.07 -10.56 12.80
N ALA A 91 -15.64 -10.26 13.96
CA ALA A 91 -16.31 -8.98 14.18
C ALA A 91 -15.28 -7.87 14.46
N GLY A 92 -15.45 -6.73 13.81
CA GLY A 92 -14.54 -5.58 13.94
C GLY A 92 -13.44 -5.59 12.88
N ASN A 93 -12.54 -4.65 12.95
CA ASN A 93 -11.36 -4.58 12.08
C ASN A 93 -10.17 -5.24 12.77
N GLN A 94 -9.59 -6.26 12.15
CA GLN A 94 -8.42 -6.97 12.66
C GLN A 94 -7.14 -6.46 12.00
N ALA A 95 -6.04 -6.45 12.77
CA ALA A 95 -4.72 -6.12 12.28
C ALA A 95 -4.05 -7.31 11.58
N PHE A 96 -3.19 -7.03 10.61
CA PHE A 96 -2.33 -8.04 10.00
C PHE A 96 -1.18 -8.46 10.93
N THR A 97 -0.73 -9.68 10.77
CA THR A 97 0.49 -10.22 11.38
C THR A 97 1.51 -10.53 10.29
N LEU A 98 2.70 -9.94 10.41
CA LEU A 98 3.79 -10.20 9.47
C LEU A 98 4.31 -11.63 9.67
N VAL A 99 4.32 -12.41 8.58
CA VAL A 99 4.82 -13.79 8.56
C VAL A 99 6.03 -13.92 7.63
N SER A 100 6.80 -14.99 7.79
CA SER A 100 7.99 -15.27 6.99
C SER A 100 7.86 -16.59 6.24
N GLY A 101 8.40 -16.63 5.04
CA GLY A 101 8.48 -17.85 4.21
C GLY A 101 7.23 -18.09 3.37
N ALA A 102 6.09 -18.37 3.99
CA ALA A 102 4.83 -18.61 3.28
C ALA A 102 3.63 -18.33 4.20
N PHE A 103 2.44 -18.19 3.61
CA PHE A 103 1.19 -18.16 4.36
C PHE A 103 0.94 -19.52 5.02
N THR A 104 0.43 -19.49 6.26
CA THR A 104 0.14 -20.70 7.04
C THR A 104 -1.28 -21.22 6.81
N GLY A 105 -2.13 -20.40 6.19
CA GLY A 105 -3.55 -20.64 6.01
C GLY A 105 -4.44 -19.94 7.03
N ALA A 106 -3.86 -19.11 7.88
CA ALA A 106 -4.62 -18.25 8.78
C ALA A 106 -5.00 -16.94 8.09
N SER A 107 -6.16 -16.36 8.41
CA SER A 107 -6.52 -15.01 7.99
C SER A 107 -5.65 -13.98 8.72
N GLY A 108 -5.42 -12.84 8.10
CA GLY A 108 -4.69 -11.73 8.70
C GLY A 108 -3.17 -11.86 8.60
N GLU A 109 -2.67 -12.65 7.67
CA GLU A 109 -1.24 -12.76 7.43
C GLU A 109 -0.76 -11.77 6.37
N LEU A 110 0.39 -11.13 6.62
CA LEU A 110 1.10 -10.26 5.70
C LEU A 110 2.47 -10.87 5.39
N LEU A 111 2.78 -11.06 4.13
CA LEU A 111 4.03 -11.65 3.67
C LEU A 111 4.82 -10.67 2.82
N VAL A 112 6.11 -10.53 3.10
CA VAL A 112 7.04 -9.76 2.28
C VAL A 112 7.96 -10.71 1.52
N SER A 113 8.05 -10.52 0.20
CA SER A 113 8.91 -11.29 -0.69
C SER A 113 9.66 -10.36 -1.66
N TYR A 114 10.57 -10.91 -2.45
CA TYR A 114 11.39 -10.15 -3.39
C TYR A 114 11.31 -10.74 -4.77
N GLU A 115 11.17 -9.87 -5.77
CA GLU A 115 11.12 -10.26 -7.17
C GLU A 115 12.09 -9.39 -8.00
N ASN A 116 12.71 -10.00 -9.02
CA ASN A 116 13.40 -9.25 -10.06
C ASN A 116 12.57 -9.30 -11.34
N ARG A 117 12.22 -8.13 -11.87
CA ARG A 117 11.44 -7.97 -13.11
C ARG A 117 12.26 -7.14 -14.09
N ASP A 118 12.70 -7.75 -15.19
CA ASP A 118 13.46 -7.09 -16.26
C ASP A 118 14.73 -6.34 -15.77
N GLY A 119 15.41 -6.91 -14.76
CA GLY A 119 16.61 -6.33 -14.16
C GLY A 119 16.37 -5.28 -13.08
N ALA A 120 15.13 -5.01 -12.72
CA ALA A 120 14.75 -4.16 -11.59
C ALA A 120 14.28 -5.02 -10.41
N ASP A 121 14.76 -4.70 -9.20
CA ASP A 121 14.32 -5.37 -7.98
C ASP A 121 13.05 -4.74 -7.43
N PHE A 122 12.19 -5.57 -6.88
CA PHE A 122 10.96 -5.18 -6.20
C PHE A 122 10.81 -5.94 -4.89
N THR A 123 10.38 -5.23 -3.87
CA THR A 123 9.80 -5.80 -2.66
C THR A 123 8.31 -5.95 -2.88
N VAL A 124 7.78 -7.15 -2.67
CA VAL A 124 6.36 -7.46 -2.88
C VAL A 124 5.71 -7.72 -1.53
N VAL A 125 4.69 -6.94 -1.22
CA VAL A 125 3.86 -7.11 -0.03
C VAL A 125 2.57 -7.82 -0.43
N GLN A 126 2.24 -8.89 0.27
CA GLN A 126 1.10 -9.75 0.01
C GLN A 126 0.27 -9.90 1.27
N GLY A 127 -1.04 -9.75 1.17
CA GLY A 127 -1.96 -9.90 2.29
C GLY A 127 -2.96 -11.03 2.06
N ASN A 128 -3.19 -11.81 3.10
CA ASN A 128 -4.19 -12.87 3.15
C ASN A 128 -5.25 -12.53 4.20
N THR A 129 -6.47 -12.24 3.77
CA THR A 129 -7.61 -11.89 4.62
C THR A 129 -8.63 -13.02 4.72
N SER A 130 -8.60 -13.97 3.80
CA SER A 130 -9.59 -15.04 3.67
C SER A 130 -9.21 -16.34 4.39
N GLY A 131 -7.94 -16.51 4.79
CA GLY A 131 -7.45 -17.73 5.44
C GLY A 131 -7.15 -18.85 4.45
N GLY A 132 -6.41 -18.55 3.41
CA GLY A 132 -5.87 -19.50 2.44
C GLY A 132 -4.35 -19.47 2.40
N ILE A 133 -3.77 -20.20 1.46
CA ILE A 133 -2.31 -20.19 1.20
C ILE A 133 -1.93 -19.23 0.06
N GLU A 134 -2.89 -18.54 -0.52
CA GLU A 134 -2.71 -17.55 -1.56
C GLU A 134 -2.99 -16.14 -1.02
N ALA A 135 -2.41 -15.15 -1.67
CA ALA A 135 -2.68 -13.75 -1.35
C ALA A 135 -4.03 -13.30 -1.92
N ASP A 136 -4.81 -12.56 -1.14
CA ASP A 136 -6.03 -11.90 -1.60
C ASP A 136 -5.73 -10.56 -2.28
N PHE A 137 -4.62 -9.91 -1.91
CA PHE A 137 -4.10 -8.73 -2.58
C PHE A 137 -2.57 -8.70 -2.54
N LYS A 138 -1.97 -7.98 -3.46
CA LYS A 138 -0.55 -7.70 -3.47
C LYS A 138 -0.22 -6.38 -4.14
N PHE A 139 0.80 -5.71 -3.63
CA PHE A 139 1.40 -4.53 -4.26
C PHE A 139 2.93 -4.64 -4.25
N SER A 140 3.57 -3.80 -5.02
CA SER A 140 5.02 -3.81 -5.20
C SER A 140 5.65 -2.50 -4.75
N ILE A 141 6.86 -2.56 -4.22
CA ILE A 141 7.70 -1.41 -3.91
C ILE A 141 8.96 -1.55 -4.72
N LYS A 142 9.31 -0.54 -5.51
CA LYS A 142 10.53 -0.57 -6.33
C LYS A 142 11.76 -0.56 -5.44
N GLY A 143 12.65 -1.50 -5.66
CA GLY A 143 13.85 -1.72 -4.85
C GLY A 143 13.72 -2.87 -3.85
N SER A 144 14.85 -3.21 -3.24
CA SER A 144 14.92 -4.22 -2.17
C SER A 144 14.88 -3.53 -0.81
N HIS A 145 13.75 -3.63 -0.12
CA HIS A 145 13.51 -3.02 1.18
C HIS A 145 13.32 -4.09 2.25
N ASN A 146 14.12 -4.06 3.31
CA ASN A 146 13.96 -4.96 4.44
C ASN A 146 12.85 -4.43 5.37
N LEU A 147 11.60 -4.63 4.98
CA LEU A 147 10.44 -4.16 5.72
C LEU A 147 10.25 -4.95 7.02
N THR A 148 9.90 -4.22 8.07
CA THR A 148 9.59 -4.74 9.41
C THR A 148 8.20 -4.26 9.83
N ALA A 149 7.68 -4.77 10.95
CA ALA A 149 6.38 -4.33 11.45
C ALA A 149 6.32 -2.81 11.73
N SER A 150 7.46 -2.15 11.97
CA SER A 150 7.51 -0.70 12.20
C SER A 150 7.29 0.14 10.94
N ASP A 151 7.42 -0.45 9.75
CA ASP A 151 7.19 0.21 8.48
C ASP A 151 5.70 0.19 8.09
N PHE A 152 4.89 -0.55 8.84
CA PHE A 152 3.46 -0.67 8.64
C PHE A 152 2.65 -0.01 9.75
N GLU A 153 1.46 0.48 9.41
CA GLU A 153 0.34 0.73 10.30
C GLU A 153 -0.73 -0.34 9.99
N LEU A 154 -0.97 -1.24 10.98
CA LEU A 154 -1.75 -2.47 10.80
C LEU A 154 -3.01 -2.47 11.66
#